data_1a633aeb99c3a684cc57fee0de206207
#
_entry.id   1a633aeb99c3a684cc57fee0de206207
#
_cell.length_a   1.000
_cell.length_b   1.000
_cell.length_c   1.000
_cell.angle_alpha   90.00
_cell.angle_beta   90.00
_cell.angle_gamma   90.00
#
_symmetry.space_group_name_H-M   'P 1'
#
loop_
_entity.id
_entity.type
_entity.pdbx_description
1 polymer ?
#
loop_
_entity_poly.entity_id
_entity_poly.type
_entity_poly.pdbx_seq_one_letter_code
_entity_poly.pdbx_strand_id
1 'polypeptide(L)'
;MIDFKKPTTFNRFVVEEDIRYGQRVKKFSLEAEVNGQWIPLKDELVENGDGLTTIGHRRIVCFPTVTATRLRFSIIASKCDPVIKKTAVYLAPELTADIPDAGEKRSSNLHYFFSSPKQMMIDWDSEQTITAFRYLPPQATREGTITHYSLWASTDWANWTKVASGEFSNIVNNPIWQTIKFAPTKARILRLDAERLADGDRMAFGDIEVVIE
;
A
#
# COMPACT_ATOMS: atom_id res chain seq x y z
N MET A 1 -18.88 21.79 -9.32
CA MET A 1 -18.53 21.31 -10.68
C MET A 1 -17.22 21.96 -11.09
N ILE A 2 -16.29 21.18 -11.65
CA ILE A 2 -14.98 21.63 -12.15
C ILE A 2 -15.02 21.49 -13.67
N ASP A 3 -14.75 22.58 -14.38
CA ASP A 3 -14.65 22.63 -15.84
C ASP A 3 -13.16 22.76 -16.21
N PHE A 4 -12.65 21.80 -16.94
CA PHE A 4 -11.23 21.78 -17.36
C PHE A 4 -10.92 22.61 -18.60
N LYS A 5 -11.96 23.17 -19.26
CA LYS A 5 -11.86 23.98 -20.50
C LYS A 5 -11.25 23.23 -21.71
N LYS A 6 -10.56 22.15 -21.50
CA LYS A 6 -10.04 21.20 -22.49
C LYS A 6 -10.07 19.79 -21.91
N PRO A 7 -10.12 18.74 -22.76
CA PRO A 7 -10.02 17.37 -22.28
C PRO A 7 -8.74 17.20 -21.44
N THR A 8 -8.91 16.73 -20.21
CA THR A 8 -7.84 16.54 -19.23
C THR A 8 -7.83 15.09 -18.78
N THR A 9 -6.66 14.48 -18.79
CA THR A 9 -6.45 13.09 -18.38
C THR A 9 -6.00 13.04 -16.92
N PHE A 10 -6.67 12.23 -16.08
CA PHE A 10 -6.35 12.10 -14.67
C PHE A 10 -6.85 10.76 -14.12
N ASN A 11 -6.28 10.34 -12.98
CA ASN A 11 -6.66 9.12 -12.27
C ASN A 11 -6.64 9.28 -10.74
N ARG A 12 -6.49 10.51 -10.27
CA ARG A 12 -6.55 10.87 -8.84
C ARG A 12 -7.37 12.15 -8.68
N PHE A 13 -8.24 12.13 -7.69
CA PHE A 13 -8.92 13.33 -7.20
C PHE A 13 -8.53 13.56 -5.75
N VAL A 14 -8.06 14.76 -5.45
CA VAL A 14 -7.69 15.18 -4.10
C VAL A 14 -8.68 16.21 -3.62
N VAL A 15 -9.21 16.02 -2.43
CA VAL A 15 -10.10 16.96 -1.75
C VAL A 15 -9.67 17.15 -0.30
N GLU A 16 -9.75 18.37 0.18
CA GLU A 16 -9.43 18.78 1.56
C GLU A 16 -10.60 19.53 2.16
N GLU A 17 -11.06 19.12 3.36
CA GLU A 17 -11.92 19.95 4.19
C GLU A 17 -11.09 20.96 4.98
N ASP A 18 -11.64 22.12 5.26
CA ASP A 18 -11.05 23.03 6.24
C ASP A 18 -11.38 22.52 7.65
N ILE A 19 -10.54 21.67 8.19
CA ILE A 19 -10.73 21.00 9.48
C ILE A 19 -10.73 21.97 10.68
N ARG A 20 -10.35 23.25 10.49
CA ARG A 20 -10.52 24.28 11.51
C ARG A 20 -11.98 24.46 11.91
N TYR A 21 -12.90 24.14 10.99
CA TYR A 21 -14.35 24.15 11.22
C TYR A 21 -14.92 22.76 11.56
N GLY A 22 -14.03 21.76 11.75
CA GLY A 22 -14.39 20.37 12.01
C GLY A 22 -14.63 19.55 10.73
N GLN A 23 -14.53 18.25 10.85
CA GLN A 23 -14.85 17.31 9.78
C GLN A 23 -16.37 17.17 9.67
N ARG A 24 -16.95 17.55 8.53
CA ARG A 24 -18.40 17.67 8.33
C ARG A 24 -18.93 16.70 7.29
N VAL A 25 -18.19 16.42 6.21
CA VAL A 25 -18.63 15.54 5.14
C VAL A 25 -18.72 14.10 5.63
N LYS A 26 -19.88 13.46 5.40
CA LYS A 26 -20.14 12.06 5.71
C LYS A 26 -20.11 11.18 4.47
N LYS A 27 -20.60 11.71 3.34
CA LYS A 27 -20.67 10.99 2.06
C LYS A 27 -20.60 11.97 0.90
N PHE A 28 -19.88 11.59 -0.15
CA PHE A 28 -19.80 12.37 -1.39
C PHE A 28 -19.76 11.44 -2.61
N SER A 29 -19.94 12.00 -3.81
CA SER A 29 -19.78 11.29 -5.08
C SER A 29 -18.88 12.07 -6.02
N LEU A 30 -18.29 11.34 -6.95
CA LEU A 30 -17.53 11.87 -8.07
C LEU A 30 -18.05 11.30 -9.38
N GLU A 31 -18.19 12.16 -10.39
CA GLU A 31 -18.57 11.77 -11.72
C GLU A 31 -17.75 12.58 -12.74
N ALA A 32 -17.26 11.92 -13.77
CA ALA A 32 -16.55 12.54 -14.89
C ALA A 32 -17.43 12.59 -16.13
N GLU A 33 -17.39 13.68 -16.88
CA GLU A 33 -18.03 13.78 -18.18
C GLU A 33 -17.09 13.31 -19.27
N VAL A 34 -17.36 12.14 -19.82
CA VAL A 34 -16.62 11.50 -20.88
C VAL A 34 -17.52 11.37 -22.11
N ASN A 35 -17.13 11.94 -23.24
CA ASN A 35 -17.92 11.93 -24.48
C ASN A 35 -19.39 12.39 -24.30
N GLY A 36 -19.60 13.39 -23.42
CA GLY A 36 -20.93 13.94 -23.15
C GLY A 36 -21.78 13.12 -22.17
N GLN A 37 -21.26 12.02 -21.63
CA GLN A 37 -21.94 11.18 -20.62
C GLN A 37 -21.25 11.29 -19.26
N TRP A 38 -22.06 11.34 -18.19
CA TRP A 38 -21.56 11.32 -16.83
C TRP A 38 -21.33 9.88 -16.37
N ILE A 39 -20.06 9.55 -16.04
CA ILE A 39 -19.68 8.26 -15.51
C ILE A 39 -19.25 8.39 -14.05
N PRO A 40 -19.72 7.51 -13.15
CA PRO A 40 -19.30 7.52 -11.75
C PRO A 40 -17.84 7.09 -11.62
N LEU A 41 -17.06 7.82 -10.80
CA LEU A 41 -15.70 7.46 -10.42
C LEU A 41 -15.75 6.82 -9.03
N LYS A 42 -15.33 5.56 -8.96
CA LYS A 42 -15.25 4.78 -7.71
C LYS A 42 -13.82 4.73 -7.21
N ASP A 43 -13.64 4.70 -5.89
CA ASP A 43 -12.31 4.54 -5.28
C ASP A 43 -11.88 3.07 -5.37
N GLU A 44 -10.85 2.77 -6.15
CA GLU A 44 -10.33 1.40 -6.32
C GLU A 44 -9.66 0.84 -5.05
N LEU A 45 -9.30 1.72 -4.12
CA LEU A 45 -8.65 1.33 -2.88
C LEU A 45 -9.65 0.93 -1.78
N VAL A 46 -10.96 1.02 -2.05
CA VAL A 46 -12.02 0.67 -1.10
C VAL A 46 -12.77 -0.54 -1.60
N GLU A 47 -12.55 -1.69 -0.99
CA GLU A 47 -13.39 -2.87 -1.22
C GLU A 47 -14.86 -2.58 -0.89
N ASN A 48 -15.75 -3.04 -1.77
CA ASN A 48 -17.21 -2.91 -1.63
C ASN A 48 -17.81 -1.50 -1.74
N GLY A 49 -17.18 -0.61 -2.43
CA GLY A 49 -17.68 0.56 -3.15
C GLY A 49 -18.97 1.27 -2.76
N ASP A 50 -19.43 1.21 -1.51
CA ASP A 50 -20.66 1.86 -1.03
C ASP A 50 -20.52 3.37 -0.89
N GLY A 51 -19.73 3.94 -1.76
CA GLY A 51 -19.60 5.38 -1.90
C GLY A 51 -18.43 5.96 -1.13
N LEU A 52 -18.04 7.09 -1.62
CA LEU A 52 -16.97 7.89 -1.04
C LEU A 52 -17.46 8.49 0.27
N THR A 53 -16.89 8.02 1.38
CA THR A 53 -17.22 8.48 2.72
C THR A 53 -16.43 9.74 3.08
N THR A 54 -16.19 10.00 4.34
CA THR A 54 -15.52 11.18 4.91
C THR A 54 -14.31 11.68 4.13
N ILE A 55 -14.06 12.99 4.19
CA ILE A 55 -12.90 13.64 3.57
C ILE A 55 -11.79 13.87 4.60
N GLY A 56 -12.09 14.56 5.68
CA GLY A 56 -11.10 14.97 6.69
C GLY A 56 -10.07 15.99 6.17
N HIS A 57 -8.88 15.95 6.73
CA HIS A 57 -7.81 16.87 6.35
C HIS A 57 -7.48 16.77 4.84
N ARG A 58 -7.38 15.55 4.32
CA ARG A 58 -7.15 15.26 2.90
C ARG A 58 -7.68 13.88 2.55
N ARG A 59 -8.44 13.78 1.47
CA ARG A 59 -8.84 12.52 0.83
C ARG A 59 -8.28 12.48 -0.59
N ILE A 60 -7.65 11.36 -0.93
CA ILE A 60 -7.23 11.03 -2.29
C ILE A 60 -8.13 9.89 -2.75
N VAL A 61 -8.84 10.10 -3.84
CA VAL A 61 -9.67 9.08 -4.50
C VAL A 61 -8.90 8.59 -5.72
N CYS A 62 -8.67 7.29 -5.79
CA CYS A 62 -7.94 6.62 -6.87
C CYS A 62 -8.93 5.89 -7.77
N PHE A 63 -8.84 6.05 -9.07
CA PHE A 63 -9.72 5.42 -10.06
C PHE A 63 -8.96 5.20 -11.37
N PRO A 64 -9.48 4.33 -12.29
CA PRO A 64 -8.89 4.11 -13.60
C PRO A 64 -8.71 5.43 -14.34
N THR A 65 -7.63 5.52 -15.13
CA THR A 65 -7.33 6.73 -15.91
C THR A 65 -8.52 7.10 -16.81
N VAL A 66 -8.99 8.33 -16.68
CA VAL A 66 -10.07 8.89 -17.49
C VAL A 66 -9.63 10.19 -18.17
N THR A 67 -10.18 10.48 -19.35
CA THR A 67 -10.05 11.78 -20.02
C THR A 67 -11.43 12.43 -20.05
N ALA A 68 -11.58 13.55 -19.36
CA ALA A 68 -12.86 14.23 -19.21
C ALA A 68 -12.75 15.74 -19.41
N THR A 69 -13.85 16.37 -19.79
CA THR A 69 -13.98 17.83 -19.91
C THR A 69 -14.49 18.47 -18.64
N ARG A 70 -15.28 17.75 -17.86
CA ARG A 70 -15.85 18.22 -16.59
C ARG A 70 -15.83 17.14 -15.53
N LEU A 71 -15.71 17.57 -14.27
CA LEU A 71 -15.81 16.70 -13.09
C LEU A 71 -16.89 17.26 -12.15
N ARG A 72 -17.79 16.40 -11.72
CA ARG A 72 -18.80 16.71 -10.72
C ARG A 72 -18.40 16.08 -9.38
N PHE A 73 -18.16 16.92 -8.40
CA PHE A 73 -18.02 16.55 -7.00
C PHE A 73 -19.28 16.98 -6.26
N SER A 74 -19.98 16.03 -5.65
CA SER A 74 -21.25 16.27 -4.96
C SER A 74 -21.19 15.75 -3.54
N ILE A 75 -21.48 16.61 -2.56
CA ILE A 75 -21.61 16.20 -1.17
C ILE A 75 -23.02 15.67 -0.96
N ILE A 76 -23.14 14.40 -0.64
CA ILE A 76 -24.40 13.68 -0.50
C ILE A 76 -24.94 13.78 0.93
N ALA A 77 -24.03 13.75 1.92
CA ALA A 77 -24.39 13.87 3.33
C ALA A 77 -23.30 14.59 4.12
N SER A 78 -23.70 15.44 5.04
CA SER A 78 -22.81 16.15 5.96
C SER A 78 -23.46 16.33 7.34
N LYS A 79 -22.65 16.61 8.36
CA LYS A 79 -23.12 16.93 9.72
C LYS A 79 -23.70 18.35 9.82
N CYS A 80 -23.11 19.27 9.06
CA CYS A 80 -23.50 20.69 8.91
C CYS A 80 -22.87 21.20 7.62
N ASP A 81 -22.99 22.48 7.30
CA ASP A 81 -22.47 23.07 6.07
C ASP A 81 -20.96 22.78 5.93
N PRO A 82 -20.56 22.00 4.92
CA PRO A 82 -19.16 21.62 4.72
C PRO A 82 -18.32 22.79 4.19
N VAL A 83 -17.07 22.87 4.63
CA VAL A 83 -16.12 23.87 4.14
C VAL A 83 -15.00 23.11 3.39
N ILE A 84 -15.06 23.18 2.07
CA ILE A 84 -14.03 22.56 1.21
C ILE A 84 -12.91 23.59 0.98
N LYS A 85 -11.72 23.25 1.43
CA LYS A 85 -10.53 24.08 1.32
C LYS A 85 -9.90 23.97 -0.07
N LYS A 86 -9.85 22.76 -0.65
CA LYS A 86 -9.15 22.50 -1.90
C LYS A 86 -9.73 21.29 -2.62
N THR A 87 -9.73 21.38 -3.95
CA THR A 87 -9.93 20.24 -4.85
C THR A 87 -8.86 20.27 -5.94
N ALA A 88 -8.35 19.12 -6.37
CA ALA A 88 -7.39 19.01 -7.46
C ALA A 88 -7.49 17.62 -8.12
N VAL A 89 -7.07 17.54 -9.38
CA VAL A 89 -6.91 16.28 -10.11
C VAL A 89 -5.44 16.10 -10.50
N TYR A 90 -5.00 14.84 -10.56
CA TYR A 90 -3.64 14.47 -10.94
C TYR A 90 -3.66 13.24 -11.83
N LEU A 91 -2.71 13.19 -12.77
CA LEU A 91 -2.32 11.95 -13.43
C LEU A 91 -1.10 11.41 -12.69
N ALA A 92 -1.32 10.43 -11.85
CA ALA A 92 -0.25 9.68 -11.23
C ALA A 92 0.11 8.47 -12.11
N PRO A 93 1.34 7.94 -12.05
CA PRO A 93 1.60 6.61 -12.56
C PRO A 93 0.52 5.67 -12.02
N GLU A 94 0.03 4.77 -12.82
CA GLU A 94 -0.86 3.72 -12.29
C GLU A 94 -0.17 3.18 -11.06
N LEU A 95 -0.89 3.16 -9.93
CA LEU A 95 -0.51 2.27 -8.88
C LEU A 95 -0.60 0.89 -9.55
N THR A 96 0.51 0.42 -10.09
CA THR A 96 0.77 -0.98 -9.92
C THR A 96 0.75 -1.11 -8.39
N ALA A 97 -0.44 -1.36 -7.82
CA ALA A 97 -0.46 -2.09 -6.59
C ALA A 97 0.60 -3.16 -6.83
N ASP A 98 1.53 -3.34 -5.92
CA ASP A 98 2.30 -4.57 -5.90
C ASP A 98 1.31 -5.72 -5.58
N ILE A 99 0.25 -5.79 -6.41
CA ILE A 99 -0.49 -7.02 -6.62
C ILE A 99 0.53 -7.84 -7.39
N PRO A 100 1.07 -8.87 -6.78
CA PRO A 100 2.00 -9.76 -7.46
C PRO A 100 1.33 -10.11 -8.76
N ASP A 101 2.06 -9.94 -9.84
CA ASP A 101 1.60 -10.33 -11.16
C ASP A 101 0.99 -11.73 -11.03
N ALA A 102 -0.16 -11.96 -11.67
CA ALA A 102 -0.87 -13.25 -11.57
C ALA A 102 -0.01 -14.45 -12.02
N GLY A 103 1.23 -14.20 -12.47
CA GLY A 103 2.27 -15.14 -12.80
C GLY A 103 3.38 -15.33 -11.74
N GLU A 104 3.44 -14.51 -10.69
CA GLU A 104 4.47 -14.71 -9.65
C GLU A 104 4.17 -15.96 -8.82
N LYS A 105 5.06 -16.93 -8.88
CA LYS A 105 4.99 -18.10 -7.99
C LYS A 105 5.34 -17.63 -6.57
N ARG A 106 4.41 -17.85 -5.64
CA ARG A 106 4.65 -17.60 -4.20
C ARG A 106 4.85 -18.92 -3.49
N SER A 107 5.79 -18.95 -2.58
CA SER A 107 5.90 -20.06 -1.66
C SER A 107 4.78 -19.96 -0.61
N SER A 108 3.77 -20.81 -0.72
CA SER A 108 2.66 -20.88 0.25
C SER A 108 2.98 -21.69 1.50
N ASN A 109 4.07 -22.48 1.50
CA ASN A 109 4.49 -23.33 2.62
C ASN A 109 5.89 -22.89 3.07
N LEU A 110 5.96 -21.74 3.75
CA LEU A 110 7.21 -21.26 4.32
C LEU A 110 7.47 -21.94 5.66
N HIS A 111 8.55 -22.73 5.73
CA HIS A 111 9.09 -23.18 7.01
C HIS A 111 9.95 -22.04 7.58
N TYR A 112 9.47 -21.39 8.63
CA TYR A 112 10.23 -20.35 9.30
C TYR A 112 10.38 -20.63 10.79
N PHE A 113 11.45 -20.10 11.35
CA PHE A 113 11.72 -20.15 12.79
C PHE A 113 12.51 -18.92 13.24
N PHE A 114 12.37 -18.58 14.51
CA PHE A 114 13.11 -17.47 15.10
C PHE A 114 14.41 -18.00 15.73
N SER A 115 15.55 -17.53 15.23
CA SER A 115 16.86 -17.80 15.82
C SER A 115 17.17 -16.85 17.00
N SER A 116 16.49 -15.69 17.02
CA SER A 116 16.48 -14.74 18.14
C SER A 116 15.20 -13.90 18.10
N PRO A 117 14.88 -13.10 19.15
CA PRO A 117 13.70 -12.24 19.14
C PRO A 117 13.60 -11.28 17.94
N LYS A 118 14.73 -10.91 17.35
CA LYS A 118 14.79 -9.97 16.21
C LYS A 118 15.34 -10.60 14.92
N GLN A 119 15.43 -11.94 14.88
CA GLN A 119 15.96 -12.62 13.71
C GLN A 119 15.08 -13.83 13.36
N MET A 120 14.66 -13.89 12.12
CA MET A 120 13.86 -14.99 11.56
C MET A 120 14.60 -15.61 10.37
N MET A 121 14.53 -16.94 10.28
CA MET A 121 15.01 -17.75 9.18
C MET A 121 13.85 -18.38 8.45
N ILE A 122 13.93 -18.42 7.11
CA ILE A 122 13.04 -19.17 6.23
C ILE A 122 13.90 -20.17 5.49
N ASP A 123 13.59 -21.47 5.56
CA ASP A 123 14.31 -22.57 4.87
C ASP A 123 13.34 -23.28 3.91
N TRP A 124 13.76 -23.48 2.68
CA TRP A 124 12.97 -24.18 1.64
C TRP A 124 13.38 -25.63 1.43
N ASP A 125 14.32 -26.15 2.17
CA ASP A 125 14.93 -27.47 1.97
C ASP A 125 15.63 -27.69 0.60
N SER A 126 15.43 -26.77 -0.34
CA SER A 126 16.00 -26.79 -1.69
C SER A 126 16.37 -25.38 -2.16
N GLU A 127 17.31 -25.28 -3.09
CA GLU A 127 17.69 -24.00 -3.69
C GLU A 127 16.55 -23.45 -4.57
N GLN A 128 16.21 -22.18 -4.38
CA GLN A 128 15.22 -21.43 -5.15
C GLN A 128 15.87 -20.14 -5.69
N THR A 129 15.33 -19.60 -6.77
CA THR A 129 15.65 -18.22 -7.20
C THR A 129 14.59 -17.30 -6.64
N ILE A 130 14.96 -16.43 -5.71
CA ILE A 130 14.07 -15.48 -5.04
C ILE A 130 14.25 -14.07 -5.59
N THR A 131 13.17 -13.30 -5.72
CA THR A 131 13.17 -11.95 -6.31
C THR A 131 12.58 -10.88 -5.40
N ALA A 132 11.76 -11.26 -4.43
CA ALA A 132 11.21 -10.33 -3.46
C ALA A 132 10.83 -11.02 -2.14
N PHE A 133 10.81 -10.23 -1.08
CA PHE A 133 10.23 -10.59 0.21
C PHE A 133 9.11 -9.64 0.54
N ARG A 134 7.98 -10.16 1.03
CA ARG A 134 6.82 -9.37 1.42
C ARG A 134 6.54 -9.55 2.91
N TYR A 135 6.22 -8.46 3.55
CA TYR A 135 5.98 -8.37 4.98
C TYR A 135 4.68 -7.62 5.25
N LEU A 136 3.74 -8.27 5.93
CA LEU A 136 2.56 -7.63 6.49
C LEU A 136 2.81 -7.42 7.99
N PRO A 137 2.82 -6.18 8.50
CA PRO A 137 3.00 -5.94 9.93
C PRO A 137 1.80 -6.46 10.76
N PRO A 138 1.95 -6.60 12.07
CA PRO A 138 0.83 -6.93 12.96
C PRO A 138 -0.34 -5.95 12.76
N GLN A 139 -1.57 -6.47 12.68
CA GLN A 139 -2.76 -5.68 12.37
C GLN A 139 -3.49 -5.16 13.63
N ALA A 140 -3.33 -5.85 14.76
CA ALA A 140 -4.01 -5.52 16.02
C ALA A 140 -3.18 -4.65 16.96
N THR A 141 -1.87 -4.59 16.76
CA THR A 141 -0.92 -3.89 17.63
C THR A 141 0.27 -3.38 16.83
N ARG A 142 0.94 -2.35 17.32
CA ARG A 142 2.22 -1.87 16.76
C ARG A 142 3.43 -2.60 17.36
N GLU A 143 3.22 -3.37 18.43
CA GLU A 143 4.28 -4.14 19.08
C GLU A 143 4.88 -5.16 18.13
N GLY A 144 6.20 -5.20 18.05
CA GLY A 144 6.95 -6.07 17.16
C GLY A 144 6.97 -5.65 15.68
N THR A 145 6.30 -4.54 15.31
CA THR A 145 6.35 -4.02 13.93
C THR A 145 7.78 -3.65 13.55
N ILE A 146 8.29 -4.24 12.47
CA ILE A 146 9.63 -3.98 11.96
C ILE A 146 9.64 -2.63 11.25
N THR A 147 10.51 -1.72 11.67
CA THR A 147 10.69 -0.41 11.02
C THR A 147 11.96 -0.35 10.20
N HIS A 148 13.03 -1.04 10.61
CA HIS A 148 14.28 -1.15 9.87
C HIS A 148 14.68 -2.63 9.78
N TYR A 149 15.20 -3.03 8.63
CA TYR A 149 15.47 -4.43 8.35
C TYR A 149 16.76 -4.63 7.55
N SER A 150 17.30 -5.83 7.64
CA SER A 150 18.28 -6.41 6.69
C SER A 150 17.81 -7.80 6.27
N LEU A 151 17.93 -8.09 4.97
CA LEU A 151 17.68 -9.40 4.38
C LEU A 151 18.99 -10.01 3.88
N TRP A 152 19.18 -11.30 4.18
CA TRP A 152 20.35 -12.07 3.82
C TRP A 152 19.92 -13.39 3.20
N ALA A 153 20.60 -13.80 2.14
CA ALA A 153 20.38 -15.07 1.46
C ALA A 153 21.60 -15.98 1.62
N SER A 154 21.34 -17.27 1.72
CA SER A 154 22.38 -18.32 1.75
C SER A 154 21.88 -19.59 1.08
N THR A 155 22.79 -20.36 0.49
CA THR A 155 22.51 -21.71 -0.04
C THR A 155 23.03 -22.82 0.87
N ASP A 156 23.90 -22.51 1.84
CA ASP A 156 24.69 -23.48 2.62
C ASP A 156 24.73 -23.21 4.13
N TRP A 157 23.99 -22.22 4.64
CA TRP A 157 24.01 -21.75 6.05
C TRP A 157 25.33 -21.12 6.52
N ALA A 158 26.41 -21.23 5.77
CA ALA A 158 27.72 -20.74 6.14
C ALA A 158 28.05 -19.40 5.50
N ASN A 159 27.68 -19.25 4.22
CA ASN A 159 27.98 -18.06 3.43
C ASN A 159 26.71 -17.24 3.22
N TRP A 160 26.74 -16.00 3.71
CA TRP A 160 25.59 -15.10 3.68
C TRP A 160 25.83 -13.88 2.80
N THR A 161 24.93 -13.63 1.88
CA THR A 161 24.92 -12.45 1.02
C THR A 161 23.78 -11.54 1.44
N LYS A 162 24.07 -10.27 1.72
CA LYS A 162 23.03 -9.27 1.98
C LYS A 162 22.33 -8.94 0.66
N VAL A 163 21.02 -9.18 0.57
CA VAL A 163 20.22 -8.94 -0.64
C VAL A 163 19.45 -7.63 -0.57
N ALA A 164 19.10 -7.18 0.64
CA ALA A 164 18.43 -5.89 0.84
C ALA A 164 18.63 -5.39 2.27
N SER A 165 18.49 -4.09 2.48
CA SER A 165 18.33 -3.46 3.79
C SER A 165 17.65 -2.10 3.60
N GLY A 166 16.92 -1.63 4.64
CA GLY A 166 16.22 -0.36 4.55
C GLY A 166 15.29 -0.11 5.73
N GLU A 167 14.42 0.86 5.54
CA GLU A 167 13.34 1.15 6.46
C GLU A 167 11.98 1.05 5.77
N PHE A 168 10.95 0.71 6.52
CA PHE A 168 9.56 0.78 6.09
C PHE A 168 8.96 2.13 6.49
N SER A 169 8.85 3.03 5.52
CA SER A 169 8.31 4.37 5.77
C SER A 169 6.85 4.31 6.21
N ASN A 170 6.54 5.00 7.31
CA ASN A 170 5.18 5.16 7.85
C ASN A 170 4.43 3.85 8.19
N ILE A 171 5.12 2.72 8.30
CA ILE A 171 4.49 1.40 8.52
C ILE A 171 3.66 1.32 9.80
N VAL A 172 4.04 2.07 10.83
CA VAL A 172 3.32 2.10 12.11
C VAL A 172 1.93 2.73 12.01
N ASN A 173 1.79 3.76 11.13
CA ASN A 173 0.53 4.47 10.95
C ASN A 173 -0.29 3.91 9.76
N ASN A 174 0.37 3.14 8.89
CA ASN A 174 -0.24 2.52 7.72
C ASN A 174 0.28 1.08 7.59
N PRO A 175 -0.27 0.13 8.37
CA PRO A 175 0.21 -1.26 8.45
C PRO A 175 -0.29 -2.11 7.28
N ILE A 176 0.16 -1.79 6.07
CA ILE A 176 -0.14 -2.52 4.84
C ILE A 176 1.03 -3.40 4.43
N TRP A 177 0.82 -4.28 3.46
CA TRP A 177 1.86 -5.06 2.84
C TRP A 177 3.03 -4.19 2.37
N GLN A 178 4.23 -4.60 2.74
CA GLN A 178 5.50 -4.02 2.27
C GLN A 178 6.18 -5.03 1.37
N THR A 179 6.67 -4.59 0.21
CA THR A 179 7.39 -5.44 -0.75
C THR A 179 8.83 -4.96 -0.89
N ILE A 180 9.77 -5.85 -0.62
CA ILE A 180 11.20 -5.61 -0.77
C ILE A 180 11.65 -6.38 -2.01
N LYS A 181 11.89 -5.65 -3.11
CA LYS A 181 12.41 -6.23 -4.36
C LYS A 181 13.93 -6.18 -4.37
N PHE A 182 14.56 -7.22 -4.89
CA PHE A 182 16.01 -7.31 -5.07
C PHE A 182 16.34 -8.09 -6.35
N ALA A 183 17.61 -8.06 -6.76
CA ALA A 183 18.06 -8.83 -7.92
C ALA A 183 17.81 -10.33 -7.71
N PRO A 184 17.40 -11.09 -8.74
CA PRO A 184 17.20 -12.53 -8.65
C PRO A 184 18.40 -13.20 -7.98
N THR A 185 18.16 -13.89 -6.87
CA THR A 185 19.20 -14.44 -6.01
C THR A 185 18.89 -15.90 -5.70
N LYS A 186 19.87 -16.77 -5.92
CA LYS A 186 19.79 -18.16 -5.51
C LYS A 186 19.93 -18.27 -4.00
N ALA A 187 18.96 -18.92 -3.37
CA ALA A 187 18.94 -19.13 -1.93
C ALA A 187 18.22 -20.43 -1.58
N ARG A 188 18.68 -21.10 -0.56
CA ARG A 188 17.97 -22.12 0.19
C ARG A 188 17.36 -21.52 1.45
N ILE A 189 18.07 -20.53 2.02
CA ILE A 189 17.69 -19.89 3.27
C ILE A 189 17.65 -18.38 3.09
N LEU A 190 16.60 -17.74 3.60
CA LEU A 190 16.50 -16.30 3.75
C LEU A 190 16.47 -15.94 5.23
N ARG A 191 17.30 -14.98 5.65
CA ARG A 191 17.31 -14.43 6.99
C ARG A 191 16.80 -13.02 6.99
N LEU A 192 15.83 -12.73 7.83
CA LEU A 192 15.34 -11.40 8.13
C LEU A 192 15.85 -10.97 9.51
N ASP A 193 16.61 -9.90 9.54
CA ASP A 193 17.05 -9.23 10.77
C ASP A 193 16.20 -7.96 10.96
N ALA A 194 15.45 -7.89 12.07
CA ALA A 194 14.74 -6.68 12.49
C ALA A 194 15.73 -5.76 13.23
N GLU A 195 16.33 -4.85 12.51
CA GLU A 195 17.30 -3.89 13.06
C GLU A 195 16.67 -2.96 14.09
N ARG A 196 15.41 -2.55 13.83
CA ARG A 196 14.63 -1.72 14.72
C ARG A 196 13.15 -2.10 14.68
N LEU A 197 12.54 -2.09 15.84
CA LEU A 197 11.09 -2.27 16.02
C LEU A 197 10.44 -0.94 16.39
N ALA A 198 9.16 -0.80 16.08
CA ALA A 198 8.36 0.36 16.49
C ALA A 198 8.13 0.35 18.02
N ASP A 199 7.93 -0.85 18.58
CA ASP A 199 7.70 -1.08 20.00
C ASP A 199 8.03 -2.55 20.34
N GLY A 200 8.30 -2.85 21.61
CA GLY A 200 8.66 -4.19 22.08
C GLY A 200 10.09 -4.61 21.72
N ASP A 201 10.42 -5.83 22.09
CA ASP A 201 11.76 -6.43 21.95
C ASP A 201 11.81 -7.65 21.00
N ARG A 202 10.64 -8.13 20.56
CA ARG A 202 10.47 -9.27 19.64
C ARG A 202 9.74 -8.82 18.36
N MET A 203 10.25 -9.22 17.20
CA MET A 203 9.58 -8.98 15.94
C MET A 203 8.29 -9.78 15.81
N ALA A 204 7.31 -9.19 15.14
CA ALA A 204 6.03 -9.82 14.83
C ALA A 204 5.59 -9.46 13.40
N PHE A 205 4.68 -10.26 12.86
CA PHE A 205 4.06 -10.03 11.55
C PHE A 205 2.63 -10.56 11.53
N GLY A 206 1.80 -9.99 10.68
CA GLY A 206 0.50 -10.54 10.33
C GLY A 206 0.66 -11.66 9.30
N ASP A 207 1.56 -11.45 8.32
CA ASP A 207 1.90 -12.46 7.32
C ASP A 207 3.25 -12.15 6.65
N ILE A 208 3.83 -13.16 5.98
CA ILE A 208 5.05 -13.06 5.17
C ILE A 208 4.92 -13.88 3.90
N GLU A 209 5.49 -13.38 2.82
CA GLU A 209 5.55 -14.10 1.55
C GLU A 209 6.96 -13.93 0.93
N VAL A 210 7.38 -14.92 0.15
CA VAL A 210 8.57 -14.84 -0.69
C VAL A 210 8.17 -15.09 -2.14
N VAL A 211 8.66 -14.24 -3.03
CA VAL A 211 8.43 -14.37 -4.46
C VAL A 211 9.58 -15.19 -5.06
N ILE A 212 9.22 -16.25 -5.75
CA ILE A 212 10.11 -17.22 -6.38
C ILE A 212 9.94 -17.08 -7.91
N GLU A 213 11.05 -17.19 -8.65
CA GLU A 213 11.05 -17.16 -10.11
C GLU A 213 10.52 -18.46 -10.75
#